data_bb1086a12ccc99e067a37bf1d8e6b1c8
#
_entry.id   bb1086a12ccc99e067a37bf1d8e6b1c8
#
_cell.length_a   1.000
_cell.length_b   1.000
_cell.length_c   1.000
_cell.angle_alpha   90.00
_cell.angle_beta   90.00
_cell.angle_gamma   90.00
#
_symmetry.space_group_name_H-M   'P 1'
#
loop_
_entity.id
_entity.type
_entity.pdbx_description
1 polymer ?
#
loop_
_entity_poly.entity_id
_entity_poly.type
_entity_poly.pdbx_seq_one_letter_code
_entity_poly.pdbx_strand_id
1 'polypeptide(L)'
;SNTLVYGHTCVMTDFETSVYKALAYLIESGHNQIGLLVGQETTADNRPLQTDPRYMSFKHYLEEKELYQPDYIRVGHFSSDSGYDMMKELIDELGNRLPSAFFMASDALAVGALRALQEASIPVPDRVSLISFNDTSIAKHVYPPLSTVTVYTEEMGKQAIHSLLQDLQRGDSGIPTMHTLATRLTIRESTR
;
A
#
# COMPACT_ATOMS: atom_id res chain seq x y z
N SER A 1 10.37 7.20 -6.69
CA SER A 1 10.69 7.07 -8.14
C SER A 1 11.99 6.28 -8.30
N ASN A 2 12.03 5.36 -9.28
CA ASN A 2 13.24 4.61 -9.56
C ASN A 2 14.23 5.48 -10.36
N THR A 3 15.18 6.11 -9.67
CA THR A 3 16.18 7.00 -10.27
C THR A 3 17.36 6.25 -10.90
N LEU A 4 17.47 4.92 -10.75
CA LEU A 4 18.51 4.11 -11.42
C LEU A 4 18.45 4.23 -12.94
N VAL A 5 17.25 4.39 -13.50
CA VAL A 5 17.06 4.60 -14.95
C VAL A 5 17.81 5.84 -15.45
N TYR A 6 18.06 6.79 -14.56
CA TYR A 6 18.81 8.03 -14.85
C TYR A 6 20.26 8.00 -14.38
N GLY A 7 20.77 6.84 -13.97
CA GLY A 7 22.16 6.69 -13.51
C GLY A 7 22.43 7.23 -12.10
N HIS A 8 21.40 7.29 -11.25
CA HIS A 8 21.55 7.76 -9.87
C HIS A 8 21.33 6.64 -8.86
N THR A 9 22.10 6.65 -7.78
CA THR A 9 21.85 5.81 -6.61
C THR A 9 20.45 6.07 -6.05
N CYS A 10 19.73 5.02 -5.66
CA CYS A 10 18.41 5.16 -5.07
C CYS A 10 18.22 4.28 -3.82
N VAL A 11 17.33 4.75 -2.94
CA VAL A 11 16.84 4.00 -1.78
C VAL A 11 15.36 3.74 -1.94
N MET A 12 14.96 2.49 -1.83
CA MET A 12 13.60 2.04 -2.10
C MET A 12 13.07 1.16 -0.97
N THR A 13 11.75 1.05 -0.90
CA THR A 13 11.05 0.04 -0.10
C THR A 13 10.90 -1.24 -0.92
N ASP A 14 11.01 -2.39 -0.27
CA ASP A 14 10.65 -3.69 -0.85
C ASP A 14 9.11 -3.81 -0.91
N PHE A 15 8.52 -3.27 -1.97
CA PHE A 15 7.07 -3.29 -2.16
C PHE A 15 6.53 -4.71 -2.37
N GLU A 16 7.21 -5.51 -3.16
CA GLU A 16 6.75 -6.85 -3.53
C GLU A 16 6.61 -7.76 -2.32
N THR A 17 7.71 -7.98 -1.59
CA THR A 17 7.68 -8.81 -0.37
C THR A 17 6.71 -8.25 0.68
N SER A 18 6.57 -6.92 0.75
CA SER A 18 5.66 -6.25 1.69
C SER A 18 4.21 -6.57 1.40
N VAL A 19 3.80 -6.45 0.14
CA VAL A 19 2.43 -6.75 -0.29
C VAL A 19 2.15 -8.24 -0.14
N TYR A 20 3.09 -9.10 -0.51
CA TYR A 20 2.95 -10.56 -0.38
C TYR A 20 2.72 -10.97 1.08
N LYS A 21 3.48 -10.41 2.03
CA LYS A 21 3.28 -10.67 3.46
C LYS A 21 1.90 -10.24 3.95
N ALA A 22 1.42 -9.08 3.51
CA ALA A 22 0.09 -8.59 3.88
C ALA A 22 -1.03 -9.49 3.33
N LEU A 23 -0.92 -9.88 2.05
CA LEU A 23 -1.90 -10.77 1.40
C LEU A 23 -1.85 -12.19 1.96
N ALA A 24 -0.66 -12.73 2.22
CA ALA A 24 -0.51 -14.04 2.87
C ALA A 24 -1.21 -14.06 4.23
N TYR A 25 -1.00 -13.03 5.05
CA TYR A 25 -1.68 -12.90 6.33
C TYR A 25 -3.22 -12.90 6.19
N LEU A 26 -3.77 -12.13 5.23
CA LEU A 26 -5.21 -12.11 4.99
C LEU A 26 -5.74 -13.49 4.56
N ILE A 27 -5.04 -14.17 3.65
CA ILE A 27 -5.42 -15.50 3.18
C ILE A 27 -5.34 -16.54 4.31
N GLU A 28 -4.27 -16.53 5.11
CA GLU A 28 -4.10 -17.39 6.28
C GLU A 28 -5.16 -17.13 7.36
N SER A 29 -5.68 -15.89 7.45
CA SER A 29 -6.81 -15.52 8.30
C SER A 29 -8.17 -15.92 7.72
N GLY A 30 -8.22 -16.61 6.57
CA GLY A 30 -9.42 -17.16 5.95
C GLY A 30 -10.10 -16.26 4.91
N HIS A 31 -9.48 -15.14 4.52
CA HIS A 31 -10.04 -14.26 3.49
C HIS A 31 -9.69 -14.77 2.09
N ASN A 32 -10.70 -15.04 1.28
CA ASN A 32 -10.58 -15.47 -0.13
C ASN A 32 -11.15 -14.44 -1.12
N GLN A 33 -11.74 -13.37 -0.64
CA GLN A 33 -12.20 -12.22 -1.40
C GLN A 33 -11.48 -10.99 -0.84
N ILE A 34 -10.49 -10.50 -1.58
CA ILE A 34 -9.61 -9.42 -1.16
C ILE A 34 -9.65 -8.31 -2.21
N GLY A 35 -10.03 -7.11 -1.78
CA GLY A 35 -10.05 -5.92 -2.61
C GLY A 35 -8.78 -5.06 -2.46
N LEU A 36 -8.63 -4.10 -3.36
CA LEU A 36 -7.53 -3.14 -3.38
C LEU A 36 -8.05 -1.73 -3.62
N LEU A 37 -7.64 -0.79 -2.77
CA LEU A 37 -7.67 0.63 -3.08
C LEU A 37 -6.24 1.15 -3.27
N VAL A 38 -5.98 1.74 -4.44
CA VAL A 38 -4.66 2.25 -4.81
C VAL A 38 -4.77 3.65 -5.40
N GLY A 39 -3.77 4.47 -5.12
CA GLY A 39 -3.64 5.78 -5.76
C GLY A 39 -2.80 5.69 -7.03
N GLN A 40 -3.08 6.54 -7.97
CA GLN A 40 -2.26 6.76 -9.14
C GLN A 40 -1.36 7.97 -8.91
N GLU A 41 -0.05 7.77 -9.01
CA GLU A 41 0.90 8.87 -9.03
C GLU A 41 1.10 9.35 -10.48
N THR A 42 1.34 10.64 -10.62
CA THR A 42 1.72 11.24 -11.89
C THR A 42 3.21 11.57 -11.87
N THR A 43 3.88 11.40 -13.01
CA THR A 43 5.24 11.88 -13.22
C THR A 43 5.27 13.42 -13.26
N ALA A 44 6.47 14.03 -13.17
CA ALA A 44 6.63 15.50 -13.22
C ALA A 44 6.05 16.15 -14.50
N ASP A 45 5.93 15.39 -15.58
CA ASP A 45 5.31 15.78 -16.85
C ASP A 45 3.82 15.37 -16.96
N ASN A 46 3.19 15.11 -15.81
CA ASN A 46 1.77 14.80 -15.65
C ASN A 46 1.28 13.52 -16.38
N ARG A 47 2.18 12.60 -16.69
CA ARG A 47 1.82 11.29 -17.20
C ARG A 47 1.50 10.35 -16.04
N PRO A 48 0.42 9.57 -16.12
CA PRO A 48 0.19 8.55 -15.11
C PRO A 48 1.37 7.58 -15.09
N LEU A 49 1.96 7.36 -13.91
CA LEU A 49 2.85 6.22 -13.69
C LEU A 49 2.03 4.97 -14.01
N GLN A 50 2.41 4.28 -15.07
CA GLN A 50 1.58 3.24 -15.68
C GLN A 50 1.20 2.12 -14.71
N THR A 51 1.93 1.96 -13.59
CA THR A 51 1.56 1.00 -12.55
C THR A 51 2.27 1.28 -11.23
N ASP A 52 1.50 1.44 -10.18
CA ASP A 52 2.01 1.44 -8.81
C ASP A 52 2.56 0.05 -8.47
N PRO A 53 3.77 -0.07 -7.89
CA PRO A 53 4.37 -1.39 -7.57
C PRO A 53 3.51 -2.22 -6.61
N ARG A 54 2.74 -1.58 -5.74
CA ARG A 54 1.81 -2.28 -4.83
C ARG A 54 0.65 -2.91 -5.58
N TYR A 55 0.12 -2.23 -6.60
CA TYR A 55 -0.90 -2.80 -7.49
C TYR A 55 -0.35 -4.02 -8.26
N MET A 56 0.85 -3.89 -8.84
CA MET A 56 1.45 -4.99 -9.60
C MET A 56 1.70 -6.22 -8.73
N SER A 57 2.25 -6.01 -7.53
CA SER A 57 2.50 -7.08 -6.57
C SER A 57 1.20 -7.73 -6.08
N PHE A 58 0.16 -6.91 -5.80
CA PHE A 58 -1.17 -7.39 -5.42
C PHE A 58 -1.78 -8.28 -6.51
N LYS A 59 -1.78 -7.78 -7.75
CA LYS A 59 -2.32 -8.51 -8.91
C LYS A 59 -1.58 -9.84 -9.10
N HIS A 60 -0.25 -9.79 -9.19
CA HIS A 60 0.57 -10.98 -9.43
C HIS A 60 0.36 -12.05 -8.36
N TYR A 61 0.41 -11.67 -7.08
CA TYR A 61 0.23 -12.61 -5.97
C TYR A 61 -1.15 -13.28 -5.97
N LEU A 62 -2.22 -12.51 -6.20
CA LEU A 62 -3.57 -13.08 -6.23
C LEU A 62 -3.88 -13.85 -7.51
N GLU A 63 -3.25 -13.53 -8.64
CA GLU A 63 -3.32 -14.36 -9.86
C GLU A 63 -2.68 -15.74 -9.63
N GLU A 64 -1.50 -15.80 -8.98
CA GLU A 64 -0.87 -17.08 -8.60
C GLU A 64 -1.72 -17.92 -7.64
N LYS A 65 -2.56 -17.28 -6.84
CA LYS A 65 -3.48 -17.95 -5.89
C LYS A 65 -4.87 -18.20 -6.47
N GLU A 66 -5.13 -17.81 -7.72
CA GLU A 66 -6.46 -17.87 -8.38
C GLU A 66 -7.54 -17.08 -7.63
N LEU A 67 -7.15 -16.01 -6.91
CA LEU A 67 -8.03 -15.15 -6.11
C LEU A 67 -8.20 -13.73 -6.68
N TYR A 68 -7.53 -13.42 -7.79
CA TYR A 68 -7.59 -12.08 -8.39
C TYR A 68 -8.97 -11.79 -8.99
N GLN A 69 -9.60 -10.70 -8.55
CA GLN A 69 -10.90 -10.23 -9.04
C GLN A 69 -10.82 -8.74 -9.38
N PRO A 70 -10.84 -8.37 -10.67
CA PRO A 70 -10.74 -6.96 -11.10
C PRO A 70 -11.84 -6.06 -10.52
N ASP A 71 -13.05 -6.59 -10.32
CA ASP A 71 -14.21 -5.85 -9.81
C ASP A 71 -14.00 -5.34 -8.37
N TYR A 72 -13.04 -5.90 -7.63
CA TYR A 72 -12.72 -5.51 -6.25
C TYR A 72 -11.63 -4.44 -6.15
N ILE A 73 -11.22 -3.87 -7.29
CA ILE A 73 -10.11 -2.92 -7.36
C ILE A 73 -10.63 -1.55 -7.74
N ARG A 74 -10.15 -0.52 -7.03
CA ARG A 74 -10.36 0.87 -7.41
C ARG A 74 -9.03 1.63 -7.44
N VAL A 75 -8.91 2.48 -8.44
CA VAL A 75 -7.74 3.33 -8.65
C VAL A 75 -8.18 4.79 -8.61
N GLY A 76 -7.60 5.56 -7.71
CA GLY A 76 -7.90 6.99 -7.52
C GLY A 76 -6.66 7.78 -7.18
N HIS A 77 -6.74 8.69 -6.19
CA HIS A 77 -5.61 9.48 -5.69
C HIS A 77 -5.19 9.00 -4.30
N PHE A 78 -3.94 9.26 -3.91
CA PHE A 78 -3.45 8.96 -2.55
C PHE A 78 -3.96 9.99 -1.53
N SER A 79 -5.28 10.04 -1.33
CA SER A 79 -5.94 10.93 -0.37
C SER A 79 -7.04 10.21 0.39
N SER A 80 -7.44 10.75 1.55
CA SER A 80 -8.54 10.21 2.33
C SER A 80 -9.89 10.39 1.62
N ASP A 81 -10.08 11.51 0.92
CA ASP A 81 -11.31 11.73 0.15
C ASP A 81 -11.47 10.68 -0.95
N SER A 82 -10.39 10.40 -1.70
CA SER A 82 -10.41 9.36 -2.72
C SER A 82 -10.63 7.95 -2.11
N GLY A 83 -10.06 7.67 -0.96
CA GLY A 83 -10.31 6.42 -0.24
C GLY A 83 -11.77 6.25 0.18
N TYR A 84 -12.39 7.35 0.62
CA TYR A 84 -13.82 7.38 0.94
C TYR A 84 -14.70 7.13 -0.28
N ASP A 85 -14.47 7.87 -1.36
CA ASP A 85 -15.27 7.77 -2.59
C ASP A 85 -15.19 6.38 -3.20
N MET A 86 -13.97 5.83 -3.33
CA MET A 86 -13.72 4.49 -3.87
C MET A 86 -14.38 3.38 -3.03
N MET A 87 -14.32 3.48 -1.69
CA MET A 87 -14.95 2.49 -0.82
C MET A 87 -16.47 2.60 -0.89
N LYS A 88 -17.00 3.82 -0.93
CA LYS A 88 -18.43 4.05 -1.07
C LYS A 88 -18.98 3.48 -2.39
N GLU A 89 -18.28 3.71 -3.49
CA GLU A 89 -18.61 3.14 -4.79
C GLU A 89 -18.65 1.59 -4.73
N LEU A 90 -17.65 0.96 -4.10
CA LEU A 90 -17.64 -0.50 -3.92
C LEU A 90 -18.81 -1.00 -3.06
N ILE A 91 -19.16 -0.29 -2.00
CA ILE A 91 -20.30 -0.62 -1.14
C ILE A 91 -21.61 -0.55 -1.94
N ASP A 92 -21.81 0.53 -2.70
CA ASP A 92 -23.02 0.76 -3.49
C ASP A 92 -23.16 -0.27 -4.63
N GLU A 93 -22.06 -0.62 -5.30
CA GLU A 93 -22.08 -1.57 -6.41
C GLU A 93 -22.17 -3.04 -5.98
N LEU A 94 -21.45 -3.42 -4.94
CA LEU A 94 -21.31 -4.82 -4.56
C LEU A 94 -22.27 -5.26 -3.45
N GLY A 95 -22.69 -4.35 -2.57
CA GLY A 95 -23.57 -4.64 -1.46
C GLY A 95 -23.09 -5.83 -0.61
N ASN A 96 -23.89 -6.88 -0.55
CA ASN A 96 -23.53 -8.10 0.21
C ASN A 96 -22.35 -8.88 -0.37
N ARG A 97 -21.96 -8.62 -1.62
CA ARG A 97 -20.78 -9.22 -2.27
C ARG A 97 -19.49 -8.46 -2.01
N LEU A 98 -19.54 -7.41 -1.18
CA LEU A 98 -18.34 -6.66 -0.79
C LEU A 98 -17.28 -7.61 -0.21
N PRO A 99 -16.02 -7.57 -0.67
CA PRO A 99 -14.92 -8.38 -0.16
C PRO A 99 -14.82 -8.35 1.36
N SER A 100 -14.38 -9.47 1.94
CA SER A 100 -14.20 -9.59 3.39
C SER A 100 -12.90 -8.97 3.90
N ALA A 101 -11.98 -8.60 3.00
CA ALA A 101 -10.76 -7.90 3.34
C ALA A 101 -10.33 -6.94 2.22
N PHE A 102 -9.61 -5.89 2.59
CA PHE A 102 -8.99 -4.95 1.65
C PHE A 102 -7.55 -4.65 2.03
N PHE A 103 -6.71 -4.61 1.00
CA PHE A 103 -5.39 -4.00 1.06
C PHE A 103 -5.48 -2.55 0.56
N MET A 104 -5.04 -1.61 1.39
CA MET A 104 -5.02 -0.18 1.09
C MET A 104 -3.59 0.24 0.79
N ALA A 105 -3.33 0.79 -0.38
CA ALA A 105 -1.97 1.15 -0.78
C ALA A 105 -1.38 2.34 0.01
N SER A 106 -2.16 2.98 0.90
CA SER A 106 -1.66 3.94 1.90
C SER A 106 -2.61 4.06 3.08
N ASP A 107 -2.10 4.59 4.21
CA ASP A 107 -2.92 4.88 5.40
C ASP A 107 -3.96 5.97 5.11
N ALA A 108 -3.66 6.94 4.25
CA ALA A 108 -4.62 7.97 3.86
C ALA A 108 -5.86 7.37 3.18
N LEU A 109 -5.65 6.44 2.24
CA LEU A 109 -6.75 5.69 1.61
C LEU A 109 -7.54 4.89 2.64
N ALA A 110 -6.85 4.23 3.58
CA ALA A 110 -7.49 3.43 4.61
C ALA A 110 -8.37 4.27 5.57
N VAL A 111 -7.95 5.48 5.91
CA VAL A 111 -8.74 6.42 6.74
C VAL A 111 -10.06 6.77 6.05
N GLY A 112 -10.02 7.11 4.77
CA GLY A 112 -11.23 7.41 3.99
C GLY A 112 -12.15 6.19 3.85
N ALA A 113 -11.59 5.04 3.50
CA ALA A 113 -12.33 3.78 3.39
C ALA A 113 -12.99 3.37 4.72
N LEU A 114 -12.26 3.51 5.83
CA LEU A 114 -12.79 3.23 7.17
C LEU A 114 -13.99 4.10 7.48
N ARG A 115 -13.94 5.40 7.16
CA ARG A 115 -15.06 6.30 7.32
C ARG A 115 -16.28 5.86 6.50
N ALA A 116 -16.10 5.50 5.23
CA ALA A 116 -17.18 5.02 4.36
C ALA A 116 -17.84 3.74 4.91
N LEU A 117 -17.03 2.79 5.41
CA LEU A 117 -17.51 1.57 6.05
C LEU A 117 -18.32 1.87 7.33
N GLN A 118 -17.84 2.79 8.16
CA GLN A 118 -18.53 3.21 9.38
C GLN A 118 -19.88 3.87 9.09
N GLU A 119 -19.92 4.79 8.12
CA GLU A 119 -21.17 5.45 7.69
C GLU A 119 -22.18 4.43 7.12
N ALA A 120 -21.71 3.37 6.45
CA ALA A 120 -22.54 2.26 5.97
C ALA A 120 -22.87 1.21 7.05
N SER A 121 -22.44 1.42 8.30
CA SER A 121 -22.62 0.46 9.41
C SER A 121 -22.00 -0.92 9.11
N ILE A 122 -20.91 -0.97 8.37
CA ILE A 122 -20.13 -2.18 8.07
C ILE A 122 -19.00 -2.29 9.10
N PRO A 123 -19.05 -3.26 10.04
CA PRO A 123 -18.07 -3.33 11.11
C PRO A 123 -16.69 -3.78 10.61
N VAL A 124 -15.64 -3.09 11.12
CA VAL A 124 -14.23 -3.43 10.95
C VAL A 124 -13.70 -3.83 12.33
N PRO A 125 -13.08 -5.02 12.49
CA PRO A 125 -12.74 -6.00 11.46
C PRO A 125 -13.83 -7.07 11.19
N ASP A 126 -14.96 -7.05 11.89
CA ASP A 126 -15.91 -8.17 11.95
C ASP A 126 -16.52 -8.56 10.59
N ARG A 127 -16.82 -7.60 9.74
CA ARG A 127 -17.30 -7.85 8.37
C ARG A 127 -16.21 -7.63 7.33
N VAL A 128 -15.36 -6.61 7.52
CA VAL A 128 -14.29 -6.24 6.59
C VAL A 128 -12.99 -6.01 7.35
N SER A 129 -11.96 -6.77 7.04
CA SER A 129 -10.60 -6.55 7.53
C SER A 129 -9.85 -5.56 6.64
N LEU A 130 -9.05 -4.66 7.24
CA LEU A 130 -8.25 -3.67 6.51
C LEU A 130 -6.77 -3.79 6.86
N ILE A 131 -5.92 -3.87 5.84
CA ILE A 131 -4.47 -3.68 5.98
C ILE A 131 -4.06 -2.47 5.13
N SER A 132 -3.35 -1.53 5.72
CA SER A 132 -2.84 -0.34 5.04
C SER A 132 -1.32 -0.40 4.78
N PHE A 133 -0.75 0.69 4.31
CA PHE A 133 0.66 0.81 3.96
C PHE A 133 1.21 2.16 4.42
N ASN A 134 2.39 2.19 4.99
CA ASN A 134 3.30 3.22 5.47
C ASN A 134 3.46 3.24 7.01
N ASP A 135 2.44 2.95 7.80
CA ASP A 135 2.42 3.08 9.27
C ASP A 135 2.68 4.52 9.74
N THR A 136 2.01 5.47 9.10
CA THR A 136 2.04 6.87 9.54
C THR A 136 1.34 7.03 10.89
N SER A 137 1.53 8.17 11.56
CA SER A 137 0.95 8.41 12.88
C SER A 137 -0.57 8.21 12.92
N ILE A 138 -1.28 8.52 11.83
CA ILE A 138 -2.73 8.39 11.75
C ILE A 138 -3.21 6.93 11.90
N ALA A 139 -2.43 5.95 11.43
CA ALA A 139 -2.81 4.54 11.51
C ALA A 139 -3.06 4.05 12.94
N LYS A 140 -2.43 4.69 13.94
CA LYS A 140 -2.57 4.34 15.36
C LYS A 140 -3.72 5.07 16.03
N HIS A 141 -4.21 6.16 15.44
CA HIS A 141 -5.15 7.09 16.08
C HIS A 141 -6.58 7.03 15.51
N VAL A 142 -6.79 6.28 14.43
CA VAL A 142 -8.15 5.96 13.96
C VAL A 142 -8.72 4.79 14.73
N TYR A 143 -10.03 4.60 14.66
CA TYR A 143 -10.72 3.50 15.32
C TYR A 143 -11.49 2.63 14.32
N PRO A 144 -11.23 1.31 14.29
CA PRO A 144 -10.13 0.63 15.00
C PRO A 144 -8.75 1.03 14.46
N PRO A 145 -7.67 0.91 15.29
CA PRO A 145 -6.31 1.15 14.83
C PRO A 145 -5.94 0.22 13.66
N LEU A 146 -5.29 0.79 12.62
CA LEU A 146 -5.03 0.07 11.38
C LEU A 146 -3.84 -0.90 11.49
N SER A 147 -4.06 -2.15 11.10
CA SER A 147 -2.99 -3.05 10.68
C SER A 147 -2.36 -2.50 9.42
N THR A 148 -1.04 -2.48 9.35
CA THR A 148 -0.33 -1.77 8.28
C THR A 148 1.05 -2.35 8.02
N VAL A 149 1.55 -2.12 6.82
CA VAL A 149 2.96 -2.34 6.49
C VAL A 149 3.77 -1.15 6.99
N THR A 150 4.65 -1.37 7.95
CA THR A 150 5.53 -0.33 8.50
C THR A 150 6.71 -0.10 7.55
N VAL A 151 6.82 1.12 7.02
CA VAL A 151 7.95 1.61 6.22
C VAL A 151 8.88 2.42 7.12
N TYR A 152 10.17 2.08 7.13
CA TYR A 152 11.17 2.72 7.98
C TYR A 152 11.75 3.98 7.30
N THR A 153 10.92 5.04 7.20
CA THR A 153 11.28 6.28 6.46
C THR A 153 12.51 6.98 7.01
N GLU A 154 12.75 6.92 8.34
CA GLU A 154 13.94 7.48 8.96
C GLU A 154 15.21 6.72 8.51
N GLU A 155 15.16 5.39 8.46
CA GLU A 155 16.28 4.58 7.99
C GLU A 155 16.51 4.77 6.48
N MET A 156 15.44 4.95 5.70
CA MET A 156 15.56 5.33 4.29
C MET A 156 16.29 6.68 4.13
N GLY A 157 15.94 7.66 4.95
CA GLY A 157 16.60 8.98 4.96
C GLY A 157 18.09 8.89 5.33
N LYS A 158 18.42 8.14 6.38
CA LYS A 158 19.82 7.89 6.78
C LYS A 158 20.62 7.21 5.67
N GLN A 159 20.05 6.17 5.06
CA GLN A 159 20.69 5.45 3.95
C GLN A 159 20.88 6.36 2.72
N ALA A 160 19.90 7.20 2.41
CA ALA A 160 19.99 8.14 1.30
C ALA A 160 21.14 9.16 1.50
N ILE A 161 21.24 9.74 2.72
CA ILE A 161 22.33 10.67 3.06
C ILE A 161 23.68 9.95 3.01
N HIS A 162 23.77 8.73 3.56
CA HIS A 162 25.01 7.96 3.54
C HIS A 162 25.47 7.68 2.10
N SER A 163 24.55 7.24 1.24
CA SER A 163 24.83 6.98 -0.17
C SER A 163 25.26 8.26 -0.90
N LEU A 164 24.59 9.38 -0.66
CA LEU A 164 24.96 10.68 -1.26
C LEU A 164 26.38 11.10 -0.88
N LEU A 165 26.74 10.98 0.40
CA LEU A 165 28.09 11.33 0.87
C LEU A 165 29.15 10.43 0.23
N GLN A 166 28.87 9.14 0.08
CA GLN A 166 29.78 8.22 -0.62
C GLN A 166 29.94 8.58 -2.10
N ASP A 167 28.85 8.90 -2.79
CA ASP A 167 28.90 9.27 -4.21
C ASP A 167 29.68 10.58 -4.41
N LEU A 168 29.50 11.57 -3.54
CA LEU A 168 30.28 12.81 -3.54
C LEU A 168 31.79 12.59 -3.33
N GLN A 169 32.18 11.63 -2.50
CA GLN A 169 33.57 11.27 -2.27
C GLN A 169 34.22 10.53 -3.45
N ARG A 170 33.43 9.74 -4.18
CA ARG A 170 33.88 8.95 -5.33
C ARG A 170 33.97 9.76 -6.62
N GLY A 171 33.26 10.90 -6.71
CA GLY A 171 33.15 11.69 -7.94
C GLY A 171 32.45 10.92 -9.07
N ASP A 172 32.72 11.31 -10.32
CA ASP A 172 32.07 10.75 -11.51
C ASP A 172 32.37 9.26 -11.79
N SER A 173 33.22 8.62 -11.00
CA SER A 173 33.58 7.19 -11.15
C SER A 173 32.69 6.23 -10.37
N GLY A 174 31.65 6.73 -9.68
CA GLY A 174 30.75 5.93 -8.86
C GLY A 174 29.77 5.08 -9.70
N ILE A 175 29.63 3.79 -9.37
CA ILE A 175 28.57 2.95 -9.94
C ILE A 175 27.29 3.20 -9.16
N PRO A 176 26.17 3.61 -9.83
CA PRO A 176 24.90 3.79 -9.16
C PRO A 176 24.43 2.50 -8.49
N THR A 177 23.95 2.59 -7.26
CA THR A 177 23.48 1.44 -6.48
C THR A 177 22.01 1.58 -6.10
N MET A 178 21.35 0.43 -5.90
CA MET A 178 20.01 0.38 -5.37
C MET A 178 20.04 -0.24 -3.97
N HIS A 179 19.54 0.51 -2.99
CA HIS A 179 19.37 0.03 -1.62
C HIS A 179 17.88 -0.24 -1.37
N THR A 180 17.54 -1.48 -1.18
CA THR A 180 16.15 -1.88 -0.89
C THR A 180 16.01 -2.18 0.61
N LEU A 181 15.11 -1.47 1.28
CA LEU A 181 14.82 -1.68 2.69
C LEU A 181 13.60 -2.57 2.86
N ALA A 182 13.75 -3.58 3.71
CA ALA A 182 12.65 -4.44 4.12
C ALA A 182 11.65 -3.66 5.00
N THR A 183 10.42 -4.17 5.05
CA THR A 183 9.33 -3.65 5.88
C THR A 183 8.91 -4.65 6.94
N ARG A 184 8.00 -4.23 7.82
CA ARG A 184 7.36 -5.11 8.79
C ARG A 184 5.84 -5.00 8.66
N LEU A 185 5.13 -6.13 8.66
CA LEU A 185 3.69 -6.13 8.86
C LEU A 185 3.39 -5.92 10.36
N THR A 186 2.68 -4.85 10.68
CA THR A 186 2.27 -4.49 12.03
C THR A 186 0.77 -4.73 12.15
N ILE A 187 0.39 -5.78 12.88
CA ILE A 187 -1.02 -6.13 13.11
C ILE A 187 -1.58 -5.31 14.25
N ARG A 188 -2.81 -4.80 14.04
CA ARG A 188 -3.64 -4.07 15.01
C ARG A 188 -5.09 -4.53 14.92
N GLU A 189 -6.03 -3.71 15.33
CA GLU A 189 -7.44 -4.10 15.52
C GLU A 189 -8.29 -4.03 14.24
N SER A 190 -7.76 -3.56 13.11
CA SER A 190 -8.49 -3.52 11.83
C SER A 190 -8.47 -4.84 11.05
N THR A 191 -7.81 -5.89 11.60
CA THR A 191 -7.80 -7.26 11.05
C THR A 191 -8.11 -8.26 12.16
N ARG A 192 -8.60 -9.42 11.75
CA ARG A 192 -8.74 -10.59 12.64
C ARG A 192 -7.49 -11.44 12.58
#